data_ca5508d5d7dce744b7dd697ed2a5088c
#
_entry.id   ca5508d5d7dce744b7dd697ed2a5088c
#
_cell.length_a   1.000
_cell.length_b   1.000
_cell.length_c   1.000
_cell.angle_alpha   90.00
_cell.angle_beta   90.00
_cell.angle_gamma   90.00
#
_symmetry.space_group_name_H-M   'P 1'
#
loop_
_entity.id
_entity.type
_entity.pdbx_description
1 polymer ?
#
loop_
_entity_poly.entity_id
_entity_poly.type
_entity_poly.pdbx_seq_one_letter_code
_entity_poly.pdbx_strand_id
1 'polypeptide(L)'
;SLVIANRTARKAQDIADNMVDARVVACGFNEVESNYDVIINSTSCSLTGEMPALDAKIFENAQAVYDMCYKDETTLFNIWASKHGNVKTLDGLGMLIEQAAESFFIWHGKMPNTSGIRTALIKTGI
;
A
#
# COMPACT_ATOMS: atom_id res chain seq x y z
N SER A 1 14.78 -6.15 -5.20
CA SER A 1 14.90 -4.72 -5.52
C SER A 1 13.62 -3.98 -5.11
N LEU A 2 13.72 -2.70 -4.88
CA LEU A 2 12.63 -1.81 -4.53
C LEU A 2 12.64 -0.61 -5.50
N VAL A 3 11.49 -0.31 -6.10
CA VAL A 3 11.29 0.91 -6.88
C VAL A 3 10.38 1.84 -6.09
N ILE A 4 10.85 3.05 -5.82
CA ILE A 4 10.07 4.10 -5.18
C ILE A 4 9.61 5.07 -6.25
N ALA A 5 8.31 5.17 -6.46
CA ALA A 5 7.73 6.07 -7.45
C ALA A 5 6.93 7.20 -6.76
N ASN A 6 7.09 8.41 -7.27
CA ASN A 6 6.32 9.56 -6.79
C ASN A 6 5.95 10.48 -7.95
N ARG A 7 4.79 11.17 -7.86
CA ARG A 7 4.39 12.21 -8.81
C ARG A 7 5.49 13.27 -9.00
N THR A 8 6.22 13.59 -7.93
CA THR A 8 7.41 14.43 -7.95
C THR A 8 8.65 13.53 -7.79
N ALA A 9 9.30 13.17 -8.92
CA ALA A 9 10.43 12.24 -8.94
C ALA A 9 11.53 12.58 -7.91
N ARG A 10 11.81 13.86 -7.68
CA ARG A 10 12.79 14.31 -6.68
C ARG A 10 12.49 13.80 -5.28
N LYS A 11 11.22 13.72 -4.86
CA LYS A 11 10.86 13.19 -3.53
C LYS A 11 11.16 11.70 -3.40
N ALA A 12 10.96 10.94 -4.47
CA ALA A 12 11.34 9.53 -4.48
C ALA A 12 12.87 9.37 -4.43
N GLN A 13 13.59 10.21 -5.16
CA GLN A 13 15.06 10.21 -5.15
C GLN A 13 15.62 10.53 -3.77
N ASP A 14 15.11 11.57 -3.10
CA ASP A 14 15.55 11.94 -1.77
C ASP A 14 15.37 10.78 -0.75
N ILE A 15 14.32 9.98 -0.89
CA ILE A 15 14.11 8.79 -0.05
C ILE A 15 15.13 7.70 -0.39
N ALA A 16 15.32 7.39 -1.67
CA ALA A 16 16.26 6.36 -2.11
C ALA A 16 17.69 6.69 -1.70
N ASP A 17 18.12 7.93 -1.86
CA ASP A 17 19.44 8.41 -1.47
C ASP A 17 19.71 8.23 0.05
N ASN A 18 18.68 8.45 0.87
CA ASN A 18 18.78 8.25 2.33
C ASN A 18 18.85 6.77 2.75
N MET A 19 18.36 5.86 1.92
CA MET A 19 18.40 4.41 2.23
C MET A 19 19.78 3.79 2.02
N VAL A 20 20.64 4.43 1.21
CA VAL A 20 22.04 3.98 0.93
C VAL A 20 22.10 2.49 0.53
N ASP A 21 21.14 2.01 -0.26
CA ASP A 21 21.06 0.63 -0.74
C ASP A 21 20.91 0.62 -2.26
N ALA A 22 21.88 0.05 -2.97
CA ALA A 22 21.88 -0.03 -4.43
C ALA A 22 20.71 -0.81 -5.04
N ARG A 23 19.95 -1.55 -4.24
CA ARG A 23 18.73 -2.24 -4.67
C ARG A 23 17.51 -1.34 -4.69
N VAL A 24 17.63 -0.12 -4.16
CA VAL A 24 16.55 0.87 -4.11
C VAL A 24 16.79 1.88 -5.21
N VAL A 25 15.81 2.03 -6.08
CA VAL A 25 15.82 3.00 -7.18
C VAL A 25 14.58 3.88 -7.11
N ALA A 26 14.69 5.09 -7.63
CA ALA A 26 13.61 6.07 -7.63
C ALA A 26 13.22 6.47 -9.06
N CYS A 27 11.94 6.79 -9.27
CA CYS A 27 11.46 7.30 -10.54
C CYS A 27 10.22 8.20 -10.40
N GLY A 28 9.87 8.90 -11.45
CA GLY A 28 8.56 9.53 -11.62
C GLY A 28 7.49 8.53 -12.04
N PHE A 29 6.21 8.90 -11.91
CA PHE A 29 5.10 8.02 -12.33
C PHE A 29 5.12 7.66 -13.82
N ASN A 30 5.64 8.54 -14.67
CA ASN A 30 5.78 8.32 -16.10
C ASN A 30 6.94 7.37 -16.48
N GLU A 31 7.80 7.03 -15.54
CA GLU A 31 8.95 6.15 -15.71
C GLU A 31 8.74 4.76 -15.08
N VAL A 32 7.58 4.57 -14.44
CA VAL A 32 7.24 3.27 -13.83
C VAL A 32 7.04 2.23 -14.92
N GLU A 33 7.78 1.15 -14.81
CA GLU A 33 7.72 0.02 -15.75
C GLU A 33 6.60 -0.97 -15.35
N SER A 34 6.54 -2.09 -16.01
CA SER A 34 5.78 -3.29 -15.61
C SER A 34 6.75 -4.28 -14.94
N ASN A 35 6.21 -5.38 -14.43
CA ASN A 35 7.05 -6.48 -13.92
C ASN A 35 7.43 -6.38 -12.43
N TYR A 36 6.47 -5.96 -11.62
CA TYR A 36 6.60 -5.96 -10.16
C TYR A 36 5.87 -7.16 -9.57
N ASP A 37 6.47 -7.82 -8.57
CA ASP A 37 5.82 -8.92 -7.83
C ASP A 37 4.77 -8.38 -6.85
N VAL A 38 5.08 -7.27 -6.19
CA VAL A 38 4.23 -6.63 -5.19
C VAL A 38 4.18 -5.12 -5.45
N ILE A 39 2.98 -4.56 -5.41
CA ILE A 39 2.75 -3.13 -5.57
C ILE A 39 2.12 -2.59 -4.29
N ILE A 40 2.71 -1.54 -3.72
CA ILE A 40 2.21 -0.86 -2.52
C ILE A 40 1.83 0.57 -2.88
N ASN A 41 0.54 0.90 -2.75
CA ASN A 41 0.06 2.26 -2.87
C ASN A 41 0.08 2.94 -1.50
N SER A 42 1.02 3.85 -1.32
CA SER A 42 1.13 4.73 -0.14
C SER A 42 0.81 6.20 -0.46
N THR A 43 0.17 6.47 -1.60
CA THR A 43 -0.24 7.82 -1.98
C THR A 43 -1.51 8.24 -1.24
N SER A 44 -1.75 9.54 -1.14
CA SER A 44 -3.00 10.08 -0.59
C SER A 44 -4.18 10.04 -1.58
N CYS A 45 -3.98 9.57 -2.80
CA CYS A 45 -5.01 9.56 -3.85
C CYS A 45 -6.28 8.80 -3.42
N SER A 46 -6.11 7.64 -2.79
CA SER A 46 -7.26 6.85 -2.31
C SER A 46 -8.11 7.56 -1.25
N LEU A 47 -7.52 8.51 -0.50
CA LEU A 47 -8.24 9.32 0.50
C LEU A 47 -9.12 10.38 -0.17
N THR A 48 -8.68 10.94 -1.31
CA THR A 48 -9.40 11.97 -2.06
C THR A 48 -10.32 11.40 -3.14
N GLY A 49 -10.33 10.08 -3.32
CA GLY A 49 -11.07 9.42 -4.40
C GLY A 49 -10.42 9.57 -5.77
N GLU A 50 -9.16 9.96 -5.80
CA GLU A 50 -8.36 10.09 -7.02
C GLU A 50 -7.53 8.83 -7.26
N MET A 51 -7.02 8.71 -8.50
CA MET A 51 -6.10 7.65 -8.89
C MET A 51 -4.72 8.24 -9.17
N PRO A 52 -3.63 7.57 -8.79
CA PRO A 52 -2.31 7.98 -9.24
C PRO A 52 -2.22 7.86 -10.77
N ALA A 53 -1.56 8.83 -11.41
CA ALA A 53 -1.40 8.86 -12.87
C ALA A 53 -0.35 7.81 -13.31
N LEU A 54 -0.73 6.54 -13.23
CA LEU A 54 0.06 5.36 -13.58
C LEU A 54 -0.61 4.60 -14.73
N ASP A 55 0.18 3.87 -15.49
CA ASP A 55 -0.33 2.93 -16.50
C ASP A 55 -0.76 1.62 -15.82
N ALA A 56 -1.88 1.05 -16.24
CA ALA A 56 -2.40 -0.22 -15.71
C ALA A 56 -1.46 -1.42 -15.96
N LYS A 57 -0.52 -1.31 -16.90
CA LYS A 57 0.50 -2.34 -17.16
C LYS A 57 1.30 -2.76 -15.94
N ILE A 58 1.36 -1.90 -14.91
CA ILE A 58 2.06 -2.23 -13.65
C ILE A 58 1.49 -3.49 -12.97
N PHE A 59 0.21 -3.83 -13.23
CA PHE A 59 -0.46 -4.98 -12.62
C PHE A 59 -0.30 -6.29 -13.38
N GLU A 60 0.21 -6.28 -14.61
CA GLU A 60 0.23 -7.45 -15.51
C GLU A 60 0.92 -8.68 -14.88
N ASN A 61 1.99 -8.47 -14.13
CA ASN A 61 2.77 -9.55 -13.51
C ASN A 61 2.74 -9.51 -11.97
N ALA A 62 1.98 -8.59 -11.38
CA ALA A 62 1.90 -8.47 -9.94
C ALA A 62 1.16 -9.67 -9.32
N GLN A 63 1.69 -10.19 -8.23
CA GLN A 63 1.06 -11.24 -7.43
C GLN A 63 0.17 -10.65 -6.34
N ALA A 64 0.56 -9.49 -5.81
CA ALA A 64 -0.18 -8.80 -4.77
C ALA A 64 -0.14 -7.27 -4.95
N VAL A 65 -1.25 -6.65 -4.59
CA VAL A 65 -1.40 -5.20 -4.54
C VAL A 65 -1.90 -4.81 -3.16
N TYR A 66 -1.20 -3.90 -2.51
CA TYR A 66 -1.52 -3.40 -1.18
C TYR A 66 -1.84 -1.90 -1.25
N ASP A 67 -3.06 -1.53 -0.92
CA ASP A 67 -3.41 -0.12 -0.74
C ASP A 67 -3.37 0.21 0.77
N MET A 68 -2.50 1.12 1.19
CA MET A 68 -2.40 1.52 2.59
C MET A 68 -3.67 2.25 3.10
N CYS A 69 -4.50 2.73 2.20
CA CYS A 69 -5.83 3.22 2.53
C CYS A 69 -6.76 2.05 2.88
N TYR A 70 -7.74 2.29 3.73
CA TYR A 70 -8.81 1.35 4.06
C TYR A 70 -10.16 2.06 4.07
N LYS A 71 -11.20 1.34 3.73
CA LYS A 71 -12.61 1.76 3.71
C LYS A 71 -13.48 0.54 3.98
N ASP A 72 -14.77 0.76 4.26
CA ASP A 72 -15.76 -0.32 4.34
C ASP A 72 -15.86 -1.10 3.03
N GLU A 73 -15.71 -0.39 1.90
CA GLU A 73 -15.68 -0.96 0.56
C GLU A 73 -14.24 -1.12 0.06
N THR A 74 -14.06 -1.94 -0.97
CA THR A 74 -12.77 -2.08 -1.65
C THR A 74 -12.31 -0.72 -2.19
N THR A 75 -11.05 -0.36 -1.96
CA THR A 75 -10.49 0.91 -2.43
C THR A 75 -10.44 0.98 -3.95
N LEU A 76 -10.51 2.20 -4.50
CA LEU A 76 -10.46 2.40 -5.95
C LEU A 76 -9.18 1.83 -6.58
N PHE A 77 -8.05 1.93 -5.88
CA PHE A 77 -6.78 1.36 -6.35
C PHE A 77 -6.85 -0.17 -6.45
N ASN A 78 -7.42 -0.83 -5.45
CA ASN A 78 -7.61 -2.28 -5.45
C ASN A 78 -8.64 -2.75 -6.49
N ILE A 79 -9.72 -1.97 -6.72
CA ILE A 79 -10.67 -2.24 -7.82
C ILE A 79 -9.97 -2.13 -9.17
N TRP A 80 -9.14 -1.12 -9.36
CA TRP A 80 -8.40 -0.91 -10.60
C TRP A 80 -7.40 -2.04 -10.83
N ALA A 81 -6.63 -2.43 -9.82
CA ALA A 81 -5.70 -3.55 -9.89
C ALA A 81 -6.41 -4.86 -10.30
N SER A 82 -7.53 -5.18 -9.67
CA SER A 82 -8.31 -6.40 -9.96
C SER A 82 -8.90 -6.44 -11.38
N LYS A 83 -9.09 -5.28 -12.02
CA LYS A 83 -9.58 -5.21 -13.41
C LYS A 83 -8.48 -5.46 -14.44
N HIS A 84 -7.22 -5.25 -14.09
CA HIS A 84 -6.08 -5.25 -15.02
C HIS A 84 -5.04 -6.33 -14.73
N GLY A 85 -5.19 -7.07 -13.64
CA GLY A 85 -4.30 -8.17 -13.28
C GLY A 85 -5.00 -9.24 -12.45
N ASN A 86 -4.47 -10.45 -12.49
CA ASN A 86 -4.92 -11.53 -11.61
C ASN A 86 -4.19 -11.44 -10.26
N VAL A 87 -4.47 -10.40 -9.51
CA VAL A 87 -3.72 -10.01 -8.31
C VAL A 87 -4.51 -10.25 -7.03
N LYS A 88 -3.82 -10.62 -5.95
CA LYS A 88 -4.38 -10.56 -4.61
C LYS A 88 -4.37 -9.12 -4.12
N THR A 89 -5.52 -8.57 -3.76
CA THR A 89 -5.62 -7.21 -3.23
C THR A 89 -5.77 -7.21 -1.71
N LEU A 90 -5.11 -6.26 -1.07
CA LEU A 90 -5.11 -6.05 0.38
C LEU A 90 -5.29 -4.56 0.66
N ASP A 91 -5.94 -4.23 1.78
CA ASP A 91 -6.13 -2.86 2.27
C ASP A 91 -5.35 -2.58 3.56
N GLY A 92 -5.32 -1.32 3.99
CA GLY A 92 -4.59 -0.86 5.16
C GLY A 92 -5.22 -1.22 6.51
N LEU A 93 -6.42 -1.81 6.57
CA LEU A 93 -7.08 -2.11 7.84
C LEU A 93 -6.28 -3.10 8.71
N GLY A 94 -5.66 -4.11 8.07
CA GLY A 94 -4.77 -5.02 8.78
C GLY A 94 -3.59 -4.30 9.42
N MET A 95 -2.94 -3.40 8.69
CA MET A 95 -1.84 -2.59 9.20
C MET A 95 -2.29 -1.72 10.40
N LEU A 96 -3.47 -1.11 10.32
CA LEU A 96 -4.03 -0.32 11.43
C LEU A 96 -4.17 -1.15 12.70
N ILE A 97 -4.69 -2.37 12.58
CA ILE A 97 -4.91 -3.28 13.70
C ILE A 97 -3.57 -3.70 14.32
N GLU A 98 -2.64 -4.16 13.50
CA GLU A 98 -1.37 -4.70 14.00
C GLU A 98 -0.46 -3.58 14.59
N GLN A 99 -0.43 -2.38 14.01
CA GLN A 99 0.31 -1.27 14.61
C GLN A 99 -0.29 -0.83 15.97
N ALA A 100 -1.62 -0.91 16.12
CA ALA A 100 -2.27 -0.63 17.39
C ALA A 100 -1.94 -1.70 18.46
N ALA A 101 -1.87 -2.96 18.05
CA ALA A 101 -1.46 -4.07 18.92
C ALA A 101 -0.01 -3.90 19.41
N GLU A 102 0.92 -3.51 18.51
CA GLU A 102 2.30 -3.20 18.88
C GLU A 102 2.38 -2.01 19.84
N SER A 103 1.62 -0.94 19.59
CA SER A 103 1.56 0.21 20.49
C SER A 103 1.06 -0.19 21.89
N PHE A 104 0.02 -1.03 21.95
CA PHE A 104 -0.51 -1.57 23.20
C PHE A 104 0.55 -2.41 23.94
N PHE A 105 1.29 -3.26 23.20
CA PHE A 105 2.38 -4.03 23.76
C PHE A 105 3.48 -3.15 24.37
N ILE A 106 3.90 -2.10 23.67
CA ILE A 106 4.91 -1.15 24.16
C ILE A 106 4.46 -0.49 25.48
N TRP A 107 3.17 -0.12 25.57
CA TRP A 107 2.66 0.58 26.75
C TRP A 107 2.35 -0.33 27.93
N HIS A 108 1.92 -1.56 27.66
CA HIS A 108 1.41 -2.47 28.70
C HIS A 108 2.23 -3.73 28.90
N GLY A 109 3.25 -3.99 28.07
CA GLY A 109 4.10 -5.19 28.14
C GLY A 109 3.37 -6.49 27.79
N LYS A 110 2.18 -6.41 27.19
CA LYS A 110 1.35 -7.57 26.86
C LYS A 110 0.76 -7.42 25.46
N MET A 111 1.03 -8.41 24.60
CA MET A 111 0.45 -8.44 23.24
C MET A 111 -1.05 -8.78 23.30
N PRO A 112 -1.93 -7.94 22.76
CA PRO A 112 -3.35 -8.24 22.68
C PRO A 112 -3.64 -9.27 21.58
N ASN A 113 -4.76 -9.99 21.71
CA ASN A 113 -5.25 -10.84 20.64
C ASN A 113 -6.00 -10.01 19.59
N THR A 114 -5.50 -9.97 18.36
CA THR A 114 -6.09 -9.24 17.23
C THR A 114 -7.11 -10.04 16.44
N SER A 115 -7.27 -11.35 16.72
CA SER A 115 -8.25 -12.19 16.00
C SER A 115 -9.67 -11.66 16.18
N GLY A 116 -10.37 -11.49 15.06
CA GLY A 116 -11.75 -11.00 15.06
C GLY A 116 -11.92 -9.48 15.13
N ILE A 117 -10.86 -8.70 15.44
CA ILE A 117 -10.94 -7.23 15.48
C ILE A 117 -11.36 -6.66 14.13
N ARG A 118 -10.80 -7.16 13.03
CA ARG A 118 -11.19 -6.75 11.67
C ARG A 118 -12.71 -6.89 11.44
N THR A 119 -13.27 -8.04 11.81
CA THR A 119 -14.71 -8.30 11.67
C THR A 119 -15.57 -7.37 12.55
N ALA A 120 -15.07 -7.05 13.75
CA ALA A 120 -15.77 -6.14 14.66
C ALA A 120 -15.76 -4.71 14.10
N LEU A 121 -14.65 -4.21 13.59
CA LEU A 121 -14.52 -2.87 13.01
C LEU A 121 -15.41 -2.69 11.78
N ILE A 122 -15.43 -3.65 10.86
CA ILE A 122 -16.31 -3.61 9.68
C ILE A 122 -17.78 -3.54 10.08
N LYS A 123 -18.20 -4.25 11.15
CA LYS A 123 -19.58 -4.21 11.64
C LYS A 123 -19.96 -2.88 12.30
N THR A 124 -18.99 -2.12 12.79
CA THR A 124 -19.23 -0.80 13.42
C THR A 124 -19.15 0.36 12.45
N GLY A 125 -18.87 0.11 11.17
CA GLY A 125 -18.79 1.14 10.13
C GLY A 125 -17.54 2.04 10.25
N ILE A 126 -16.44 1.46 10.68
CA ILE A 126 -15.13 2.12 10.73
C ILE A 126 -14.24 1.58 9.63
#